data_e7762bdf58045f27df14d5681e3a6977
#
_entry.id   e7762bdf58045f27df14d5681e3a6977
#
_cell.length_a   1.000
_cell.length_b   1.000
_cell.length_c   1.000
_cell.angle_alpha   90.00
_cell.angle_beta   90.00
_cell.angle_gamma   90.00
#
_symmetry.space_group_name_H-M   'P 1'
#
loop_
_entity.id
_entity.type
_entity.pdbx_description
1 polymer ?
#
loop_
_entity_poly.entity_id
_entity_poly.type
_entity_poly.pdbx_seq_one_letter_code
_entity_poly.pdbx_strand_id
1 'polypeptide(L)'
;KEPVGKQDQYIASYGGVTCFTFKKNGKVIATPLKISPHKLTELEDNLLLFFTGYSRNAGDILKEQDNKTKKDEGKMIDNLNFVKELGFRSKKFLETGKLSQFADLMNEHWEFKQSRSKKMSNKNISKWYYEGLKNGAIGGKLVGAGGGGFLMFYAKDKEKLRKKMFQNGLEEVRFNFDFQGTQIILS
;
A
#
# COMPACT_ATOMS: atom_id res chain seq x y z
N LYS A 1 2.23 -24.41 -4.70
CA LYS A 1 1.53 -23.42 -3.83
C LYS A 1 2.36 -22.14 -3.85
N GLU A 2 1.76 -21.04 -4.26
CA GLU A 2 2.42 -19.74 -4.20
C GLU A 2 2.35 -19.17 -2.77
N PRO A 3 3.40 -18.50 -2.27
CA PRO A 3 3.41 -17.91 -0.94
C PRO A 3 2.63 -16.58 -0.93
N VAL A 4 1.34 -16.62 -1.24
CA VAL A 4 0.47 -15.44 -1.33
C VAL A 4 -0.30 -15.25 -0.02
N GLY A 5 -0.33 -14.00 0.47
CA GLY A 5 -1.16 -13.62 1.61
C GLY A 5 -2.65 -13.63 1.26
N LYS A 6 -3.51 -13.78 2.27
CA LYS A 6 -4.98 -13.82 2.08
C LYS A 6 -5.62 -12.45 1.86
N GLN A 7 -4.91 -11.36 2.11
CA GLN A 7 -5.46 -10.01 2.15
C GLN A 7 -6.10 -9.56 0.83
N ASP A 8 -5.47 -9.87 -0.30
CA ASP A 8 -5.91 -9.40 -1.62
C ASP A 8 -7.24 -10.08 -2.02
N GLN A 9 -7.39 -11.38 -1.74
CA GLN A 9 -8.66 -12.10 -1.99
C GLN A 9 -9.78 -11.56 -1.10
N TYR A 10 -9.48 -11.26 0.16
CA TYR A 10 -10.49 -10.72 1.08
C TYR A 10 -10.93 -9.33 0.67
N ILE A 11 -10.01 -8.41 0.33
CA ILE A 11 -10.42 -7.05 -0.06
C ILE A 11 -11.18 -7.06 -1.39
N ALA A 12 -10.79 -7.88 -2.35
CA ALA A 12 -11.52 -8.04 -3.61
C ALA A 12 -12.96 -8.53 -3.40
N SER A 13 -13.18 -9.37 -2.38
CA SER A 13 -14.51 -9.89 -2.05
C SER A 13 -15.38 -8.91 -1.27
N TYR A 14 -14.80 -8.18 -0.33
CA TYR A 14 -15.53 -7.28 0.57
C TYR A 14 -15.65 -5.86 0.05
N GLY A 15 -14.66 -5.36 -0.69
CA GLY A 15 -14.58 -3.98 -1.14
C GLY A 15 -14.37 -2.95 -0.02
N GLY A 16 -14.43 -1.69 -0.38
CA GLY A 16 -14.35 -0.54 0.50
C GLY A 16 -13.00 -0.39 1.21
N VAL A 17 -12.99 0.39 2.28
CA VAL A 17 -11.83 0.53 3.16
C VAL A 17 -12.06 -0.34 4.39
N THR A 18 -11.49 -1.54 4.39
CA THR A 18 -11.83 -2.60 5.33
C THR A 18 -10.60 -3.08 6.10
N CYS A 19 -10.74 -3.22 7.42
CA CYS A 19 -9.73 -3.84 8.29
C CYS A 19 -10.00 -5.34 8.42
N PHE A 20 -9.01 -6.15 8.03
CA PHE A 20 -9.05 -7.60 8.20
C PHE A 20 -8.17 -8.03 9.38
N THR A 21 -8.77 -8.74 10.33
CA THR A 21 -8.04 -9.34 11.45
C THR A 21 -7.92 -10.85 11.24
N PHE A 22 -6.73 -11.32 10.92
CA PHE A 22 -6.42 -12.74 10.75
C PHE A 22 -6.02 -13.34 12.09
N LYS A 23 -6.85 -14.25 12.62
CA LYS A 23 -6.61 -14.93 13.89
C LYS A 23 -5.79 -16.20 13.72
N LYS A 24 -5.09 -16.63 14.79
CA LYS A 24 -4.28 -17.87 14.81
C LYS A 24 -5.10 -19.13 14.51
N ASN A 25 -6.38 -19.14 14.87
CA ASN A 25 -7.31 -20.26 14.59
C ASN A 25 -7.87 -20.25 13.16
N GLY A 26 -7.33 -19.43 12.26
CA GLY A 26 -7.77 -19.32 10.87
C GLY A 26 -8.98 -18.42 10.64
N LYS A 27 -9.69 -17.99 11.70
CA LYS A 27 -10.84 -17.08 11.57
C LYS A 27 -10.38 -15.69 11.09
N VAL A 28 -11.12 -15.13 10.15
CA VAL A 28 -10.91 -13.75 9.66
C VAL A 28 -12.10 -12.90 10.10
N ILE A 29 -11.81 -11.72 10.63
CA ILE A 29 -12.83 -10.72 10.97
C ILE A 29 -12.62 -9.56 10.00
N ALA A 30 -13.62 -9.28 9.18
CA ALA A 30 -13.69 -8.11 8.32
C ALA A 30 -14.46 -7.01 9.05
N THR A 31 -13.89 -5.83 9.14
CA THR A 31 -14.50 -4.66 9.79
C THR A 31 -14.34 -3.46 8.87
N PRO A 32 -15.40 -2.99 8.19
CA PRO A 32 -15.37 -1.75 7.45
C PRO A 32 -14.95 -0.60 8.37
N LEU A 33 -14.07 0.28 7.91
CA LEU A 33 -13.61 1.40 8.71
C LEU A 33 -14.68 2.49 8.78
N LYS A 34 -14.82 3.10 9.96
CA LYS A 34 -15.74 4.20 10.20
C LYS A 34 -15.09 5.53 9.81
N ILE A 35 -14.99 5.80 8.53
CA ILE A 35 -14.46 7.04 7.96
C ILE A 35 -15.64 7.92 7.59
N SER A 36 -15.61 9.22 7.95
CA SER A 36 -16.67 10.13 7.52
C SER A 36 -16.68 10.31 6.00
N PRO A 37 -17.84 10.49 5.35
CA PRO A 37 -17.90 10.63 3.89
C PRO A 37 -16.96 11.71 3.35
N HIS A 38 -16.91 12.87 4.00
CA HIS A 38 -15.99 13.95 3.63
C HIS A 38 -14.50 13.51 3.66
N LYS A 39 -14.08 12.78 4.70
CA LYS A 39 -12.70 12.30 4.82
C LYS A 39 -12.40 11.16 3.86
N LEU A 40 -13.39 10.37 3.50
CA LEU A 40 -13.25 9.34 2.49
C LEU A 40 -13.04 9.95 1.11
N THR A 41 -13.82 10.95 0.73
CA THR A 41 -13.64 11.72 -0.51
C THR A 41 -12.27 12.42 -0.52
N GLU A 42 -11.88 13.07 0.59
CA GLU A 42 -10.58 13.71 0.71
C GLU A 42 -9.43 12.70 0.54
N LEU A 43 -9.57 11.49 1.09
CA LEU A 43 -8.58 10.42 0.94
C LEU A 43 -8.47 9.99 -0.52
N GLU A 44 -9.59 9.71 -1.18
CA GLU A 44 -9.65 9.27 -2.58
C GLU A 44 -9.07 10.34 -3.52
N ASP A 45 -9.47 11.59 -3.34
CA ASP A 45 -9.02 12.73 -4.16
C ASP A 45 -7.53 13.02 -4.05
N ASN A 46 -6.93 12.74 -2.89
CA ASN A 46 -5.52 13.05 -2.64
C ASN A 46 -4.58 11.85 -2.82
N LEU A 47 -5.12 10.65 -3.01
CA LEU A 47 -4.32 9.49 -3.40
C LEU A 47 -4.11 9.46 -4.91
N LEU A 48 -2.86 9.55 -5.35
CA LEU A 48 -2.46 9.47 -6.75
C LEU A 48 -1.63 8.22 -6.99
N LEU A 49 -1.92 7.53 -8.08
CA LEU A 49 -1.29 6.27 -8.45
C LEU A 49 -0.56 6.43 -9.78
N PHE A 50 0.74 6.13 -9.80
CA PHE A 50 1.58 6.26 -10.99
C PHE A 50 2.19 4.90 -11.37
N PHE A 51 1.99 4.48 -12.62
CA PHE A 51 2.59 3.25 -13.11
C PHE A 51 4.09 3.45 -13.34
N THR A 52 4.90 2.53 -12.80
CA THR A 52 6.37 2.63 -12.87
C THR A 52 6.97 2.07 -14.16
N GLY A 53 6.18 1.47 -15.04
CA GLY A 53 6.66 0.77 -16.23
C GLY A 53 7.38 -0.55 -15.95
N TYR A 54 7.58 -0.91 -14.68
CA TYR A 54 8.19 -2.18 -14.29
C TYR A 54 7.11 -3.18 -13.88
N SER A 55 7.13 -4.35 -14.52
CA SER A 55 6.36 -5.52 -14.11
C SER A 55 7.34 -6.60 -13.65
N ARG A 56 7.09 -7.21 -12.50
CA ARG A 56 7.87 -8.35 -12.00
C ARG A 56 6.94 -9.44 -11.50
N ASN A 57 7.40 -10.68 -11.57
CA ASN A 57 6.70 -11.78 -10.97
C ASN A 57 6.72 -11.62 -9.43
N ALA A 58 5.56 -11.35 -8.84
CA ALA A 58 5.41 -11.19 -7.40
C ALA A 58 5.84 -12.45 -6.64
N GLY A 59 5.64 -13.64 -7.23
CA GLY A 59 6.00 -14.93 -6.66
C GLY A 59 7.50 -15.05 -6.34
N ASP A 60 8.38 -14.51 -7.18
CA ASP A 60 9.83 -14.59 -6.95
C ASP A 60 10.28 -13.73 -5.77
N ILE A 61 9.69 -12.54 -5.63
CA ILE A 61 9.97 -11.64 -4.50
C ILE A 61 9.44 -12.24 -3.21
N LEU A 62 8.23 -12.78 -3.23
CA LEU A 62 7.60 -13.41 -2.07
C LEU A 62 8.35 -14.67 -1.62
N LYS A 63 8.82 -15.50 -2.57
CA LYS A 63 9.67 -16.67 -2.27
C LYS A 63 10.98 -16.27 -1.63
N GLU A 64 11.63 -15.21 -2.13
CA GLU A 64 12.88 -14.70 -1.51
C GLU A 64 12.64 -14.20 -0.10
N GLN A 65 11.52 -13.49 0.13
CA GLN A 65 11.13 -13.03 1.47
C GLN A 65 10.86 -14.21 2.41
N ASP A 66 10.10 -15.21 1.95
CA ASP A 66 9.78 -16.40 2.75
C ASP A 66 11.05 -17.17 3.14
N ASN A 67 11.99 -17.35 2.20
CA ASN A 67 13.26 -18.03 2.46
C ASN A 67 14.16 -17.27 3.45
N LYS A 68 14.24 -15.94 3.37
CA LYS A 68 14.98 -15.11 4.33
C LYS A 68 14.32 -15.12 5.70
N THR A 69 13.02 -15.12 5.71
CA THR A 69 12.16 -15.18 6.88
C THR A 69 12.39 -16.46 7.69
N LYS A 70 12.43 -17.62 7.03
CA LYS A 70 12.67 -18.93 7.66
C LYS A 70 14.07 -19.07 8.26
N LYS A 71 15.04 -18.27 7.82
CA LYS A 71 16.44 -18.33 8.31
C LYS A 71 16.68 -17.46 9.54
N ASP A 72 15.82 -16.52 9.86
CA ASP A 72 15.98 -15.59 10.99
C ASP A 72 14.62 -15.32 11.66
N GLU A 73 14.19 -16.28 12.50
CA GLU A 73 12.89 -16.22 13.18
C GLU A 73 12.72 -14.99 14.08
N GLY A 74 13.78 -14.52 14.74
CA GLY A 74 13.72 -13.35 15.62
C GLY A 74 13.39 -12.08 14.86
N LYS A 75 14.15 -11.77 13.81
CA LYS A 75 13.88 -10.60 12.95
C LYS A 75 12.54 -10.70 12.24
N MET A 76 12.05 -11.91 11.97
CA MET A 76 10.73 -12.08 11.37
C MET A 76 9.62 -11.67 12.32
N ILE A 77 9.66 -12.11 13.57
CA ILE A 77 8.66 -11.74 14.59
C ILE A 77 8.61 -10.23 14.75
N ASP A 78 9.76 -9.57 14.82
CA ASP A 78 9.85 -8.10 14.90
C ASP A 78 9.22 -7.43 13.66
N ASN A 79 9.51 -7.96 12.47
CA ASN A 79 8.94 -7.47 11.23
C ASN A 79 7.42 -7.62 11.18
N LEU A 80 6.88 -8.74 11.60
CA LEU A 80 5.43 -8.98 11.63
C LEU A 80 4.75 -8.08 12.69
N ASN A 81 5.38 -7.89 13.85
CA ASN A 81 4.89 -6.99 14.88
C ASN A 81 4.88 -5.54 14.39
N PHE A 82 5.92 -5.09 13.69
CA PHE A 82 5.97 -3.76 13.09
C PHE A 82 4.85 -3.55 12.07
N VAL A 83 4.65 -4.48 11.13
CA VAL A 83 3.57 -4.39 10.12
C VAL A 83 2.20 -4.39 10.78
N LYS A 84 2.02 -5.19 11.84
CA LYS A 84 0.79 -5.23 12.64
C LYS A 84 0.54 -3.88 13.32
N GLU A 85 1.56 -3.28 13.92
CA GLU A 85 1.49 -1.96 14.55
C GLU A 85 1.12 -0.86 13.53
N LEU A 86 1.76 -0.86 12.37
CA LEU A 86 1.38 0.04 11.25
C LEU A 86 -0.09 -0.12 10.88
N GLY A 87 -0.61 -1.35 10.84
CA GLY A 87 -2.03 -1.62 10.56
C GLY A 87 -2.97 -0.97 11.58
N PHE A 88 -2.67 -1.07 12.89
CA PHE A 88 -3.46 -0.42 13.93
C PHE A 88 -3.40 1.10 13.86
N ARG A 89 -2.22 1.67 13.63
CA ARG A 89 -2.04 3.12 13.48
C ARG A 89 -2.76 3.63 12.24
N SER A 90 -2.66 2.91 11.10
CA SER A 90 -3.40 3.23 9.86
C SER A 90 -4.91 3.28 10.10
N LYS A 91 -5.47 2.23 10.74
CA LYS A 91 -6.87 2.20 11.12
C LYS A 91 -7.25 3.42 11.94
N LYS A 92 -6.51 3.71 13.02
CA LYS A 92 -6.77 4.85 13.91
C LYS A 92 -6.75 6.18 13.17
N PHE A 93 -5.75 6.43 12.32
CA PHE A 93 -5.63 7.69 11.60
C PHE A 93 -6.73 7.87 10.55
N LEU A 94 -7.09 6.82 9.84
CA LEU A 94 -8.20 6.86 8.87
C LEU A 94 -9.54 7.12 9.58
N GLU A 95 -9.86 6.40 10.65
CA GLU A 95 -11.12 6.57 11.40
C GLU A 95 -11.21 7.93 12.12
N THR A 96 -10.08 8.54 12.49
CA THR A 96 -10.03 9.87 13.11
C THR A 96 -9.81 11.00 12.11
N GLY A 97 -9.78 10.71 10.80
CA GLY A 97 -9.60 11.70 9.73
C GLY A 97 -8.21 12.36 9.69
N LYS A 98 -7.22 11.74 10.31
CA LYS A 98 -5.82 12.22 10.37
C LYS A 98 -5.04 11.77 9.13
N LEU A 99 -5.45 12.24 7.95
CA LEU A 99 -4.95 11.74 6.67
C LEU A 99 -3.47 12.08 6.41
N SER A 100 -2.97 13.20 6.93
CA SER A 100 -1.53 13.52 6.82
C SER A 100 -0.69 12.52 7.61
N GLN A 101 -1.12 12.14 8.83
CA GLN A 101 -0.42 11.12 9.62
C GLN A 101 -0.52 9.73 8.98
N PHE A 102 -1.62 9.43 8.29
CA PHE A 102 -1.70 8.22 7.47
C PHE A 102 -0.69 8.25 6.31
N ALA A 103 -0.50 9.40 5.66
CA ALA A 103 0.52 9.57 4.63
C ALA A 103 1.95 9.37 5.17
N ASP A 104 2.24 9.89 6.37
CA ASP A 104 3.53 9.64 7.04
C ASP A 104 3.77 8.16 7.31
N LEU A 105 2.71 7.39 7.68
CA LEU A 105 2.83 5.94 7.83
C LEU A 105 3.13 5.22 6.51
N MET A 106 2.70 5.77 5.37
CA MET A 106 3.08 5.20 4.07
C MET A 106 4.58 5.30 3.84
N ASN A 107 5.21 6.43 4.24
CA ASN A 107 6.66 6.60 4.18
C ASN A 107 7.37 5.62 5.11
N GLU A 108 6.95 5.57 6.39
CA GLU A 108 7.51 4.65 7.39
C GLU A 108 7.46 3.19 6.91
N HIS A 109 6.31 2.78 6.35
CA HIS A 109 6.15 1.45 5.77
C HIS A 109 7.10 1.22 4.58
N TRP A 110 7.24 2.20 3.70
CA TRP A 110 8.07 2.07 2.50
C TRP A 110 9.56 2.00 2.85
N GLU A 111 10.05 2.85 3.73
CA GLU A 111 11.43 2.82 4.23
C GLU A 111 11.76 1.49 4.89
N PHE A 112 10.87 1.01 5.75
CA PHE A 112 11.01 -0.30 6.38
C PHE A 112 11.05 -1.43 5.34
N LYS A 113 10.16 -1.38 4.35
CA LYS A 113 10.11 -2.38 3.28
C LYS A 113 11.40 -2.40 2.46
N GLN A 114 11.97 -1.24 2.12
CA GLN A 114 13.24 -1.11 1.42
C GLN A 114 14.42 -1.68 2.23
N SER A 115 14.45 -1.50 3.54
CA SER A 115 15.53 -2.01 4.40
C SER A 115 15.61 -3.55 4.41
N ARG A 116 14.50 -4.24 4.11
CA ARG A 116 14.40 -5.71 4.14
C ARG A 116 15.02 -6.42 2.93
N SER A 117 15.04 -5.79 1.76
CA SER A 117 15.60 -6.38 0.55
C SER A 117 15.99 -5.32 -0.47
N LYS A 118 17.21 -5.44 -1.00
CA LYS A 118 17.70 -4.57 -2.10
C LYS A 118 16.89 -4.71 -3.39
N LYS A 119 16.10 -5.77 -3.53
CA LYS A 119 15.23 -6.00 -4.70
C LYS A 119 13.87 -5.31 -4.59
N MET A 120 13.54 -4.72 -3.43
CA MET A 120 12.27 -4.02 -3.22
C MET A 120 12.13 -2.75 -4.04
N SER A 121 13.24 -2.11 -4.39
CA SER A 121 13.29 -0.91 -5.19
C SER A 121 14.43 -0.99 -6.21
N ASN A 122 14.40 -0.11 -7.18
CA ASN A 122 15.53 0.15 -8.07
C ASN A 122 15.85 1.65 -8.06
N LYS A 123 16.94 2.05 -8.73
CA LYS A 123 17.39 3.46 -8.75
C LYS A 123 16.30 4.42 -9.26
N ASN A 124 15.53 4.01 -10.26
CA ASN A 124 14.48 4.85 -10.84
C ASN A 124 13.29 4.98 -9.88
N ILE A 125 12.79 3.87 -9.32
CA ILE A 125 11.68 3.89 -8.34
C ILE A 125 12.06 4.75 -7.13
N SER A 126 13.28 4.59 -6.59
CA SER A 126 13.75 5.41 -5.48
C SER A 126 13.84 6.89 -5.86
N LYS A 127 14.37 7.21 -7.04
CA LYS A 127 14.41 8.57 -7.57
C LYS A 127 13.01 9.17 -7.64
N TRP A 128 12.07 8.50 -8.29
CA TRP A 128 10.69 8.98 -8.46
C TRP A 128 9.96 9.17 -7.12
N TYR A 129 10.18 8.27 -6.18
CA TYR A 129 9.63 8.39 -4.84
C TYR A 129 10.08 9.68 -4.15
N TYR A 130 11.40 9.95 -4.10
CA TYR A 130 11.92 11.17 -3.48
C TYR A 130 11.55 12.44 -4.26
N GLU A 131 11.48 12.37 -5.58
CA GLU A 131 10.97 13.48 -6.41
C GLU A 131 9.50 13.77 -6.10
N GLY A 132 8.68 12.75 -5.86
CA GLY A 132 7.29 12.92 -5.42
C GLY A 132 7.18 13.65 -4.11
N LEU A 133 7.95 13.25 -3.09
CA LEU A 133 7.98 13.91 -1.78
C LEU A 133 8.42 15.38 -1.86
N LYS A 134 9.38 15.70 -2.73
CA LYS A 134 9.83 17.09 -2.96
C LYS A 134 8.84 17.94 -3.75
N ASN A 135 7.88 17.32 -4.42
CA ASN A 135 6.99 17.98 -5.37
C ASN A 135 5.50 17.74 -5.06
N GLY A 136 5.10 17.88 -3.81
CA GLY A 136 3.69 17.96 -3.42
C GLY A 136 3.12 16.74 -2.72
N ALA A 137 3.81 15.60 -2.70
CA ALA A 137 3.40 14.47 -1.87
C ALA A 137 3.80 14.69 -0.39
N ILE A 138 2.93 14.30 0.53
CA ILE A 138 3.22 14.19 1.97
C ILE A 138 3.86 12.84 2.25
N GLY A 139 3.32 11.79 1.64
CA GLY A 139 3.80 10.44 1.82
C GLY A 139 3.47 9.56 0.62
N GLY A 140 4.14 8.40 0.56
CA GLY A 140 3.94 7.47 -0.53
C GLY A 140 4.60 6.12 -0.30
N LYS A 141 4.29 5.18 -1.18
CA LYS A 141 4.88 3.83 -1.17
C LYS A 141 4.73 3.15 -2.52
N LEU A 142 5.57 2.16 -2.77
CA LEU A 142 5.35 1.23 -3.86
C LEU A 142 4.27 0.20 -3.44
N VAL A 143 3.23 0.06 -4.24
CA VAL A 143 2.11 -0.88 -4.01
C VAL A 143 2.50 -2.28 -4.47
N GLY A 144 2.01 -3.30 -3.79
CA GLY A 144 2.22 -4.71 -4.11
C GLY A 144 3.50 -5.31 -3.51
N ALA A 145 4.02 -6.39 -4.09
CA ALA A 145 5.14 -7.17 -3.57
C ALA A 145 6.48 -6.42 -3.56
N GLY A 146 6.66 -5.41 -4.41
CA GLY A 146 7.89 -4.64 -4.57
C GLY A 146 8.55 -4.86 -5.93
N GLY A 147 9.58 -4.06 -6.23
CA GLY A 147 10.38 -4.17 -7.45
C GLY A 147 9.72 -3.64 -8.73
N GLY A 148 8.46 -3.23 -8.70
CA GLY A 148 7.67 -2.68 -9.81
C GLY A 148 6.21 -2.50 -9.44
N GLY A 149 5.37 -2.18 -10.41
CA GLY A 149 3.95 -1.89 -10.21
C GLY A 149 3.68 -0.40 -10.11
N PHE A 150 3.04 0.06 -9.05
CA PHE A 150 2.58 1.43 -8.91
C PHE A 150 3.21 2.15 -7.71
N LEU A 151 3.64 3.39 -7.93
CA LEU A 151 3.91 4.33 -6.85
C LEU A 151 2.60 5.02 -6.47
N MET A 152 2.20 4.90 -5.22
CA MET A 152 1.04 5.56 -4.64
C MET A 152 1.52 6.67 -3.71
N PHE A 153 0.97 7.87 -3.90
CA PHE A 153 1.27 9.03 -3.08
C PHE A 153 -0.02 9.63 -2.51
N TYR A 154 0.05 10.12 -1.27
CA TYR A 154 -0.93 11.05 -0.74
C TYR A 154 -0.38 12.47 -0.94
N ALA A 155 -1.05 13.26 -1.77
CA ALA A 155 -0.58 14.57 -2.21
C ALA A 155 -1.31 15.72 -1.50
N LYS A 156 -0.53 16.71 -1.04
CA LYS A 156 -1.03 18.02 -0.62
C LYS A 156 -1.18 18.95 -1.82
N ASP A 157 -0.23 18.88 -2.76
CA ASP A 157 -0.23 19.64 -4.00
C ASP A 157 -0.23 18.66 -5.17
N LYS A 158 -1.44 18.31 -5.62
CA LYS A 158 -1.66 17.32 -6.67
C LYS A 158 -1.09 17.77 -8.02
N GLU A 159 -1.24 19.04 -8.35
CA GLU A 159 -0.82 19.57 -9.65
C GLU A 159 0.70 19.56 -9.78
N LYS A 160 1.40 19.98 -8.73
CA LYS A 160 2.87 19.94 -8.69
C LYS A 160 3.38 18.51 -8.79
N LEU A 161 2.72 17.56 -8.08
CA LEU A 161 3.09 16.15 -8.13
C LEU A 161 2.86 15.57 -9.54
N ARG A 162 1.69 15.79 -10.15
CA ARG A 162 1.36 15.33 -11.50
C ARG A 162 2.37 15.80 -12.52
N LYS A 163 2.64 17.13 -12.53
CA LYS A 163 3.63 17.74 -13.42
C LYS A 163 4.99 17.06 -13.27
N LYS A 164 5.43 16.83 -12.04
CA LYS A 164 6.74 16.21 -11.79
C LYS A 164 6.80 14.76 -12.21
N MET A 165 5.76 13.97 -11.93
CA MET A 165 5.70 12.57 -12.33
C MET A 165 5.63 12.43 -13.85
N PHE A 166 4.84 13.25 -14.53
CA PHE A 166 4.78 13.31 -15.99
C PHE A 166 6.15 13.64 -16.62
N GLN A 167 6.88 14.61 -16.06
CA GLN A 167 8.25 14.94 -16.50
C GLN A 167 9.24 13.79 -16.33
N ASN A 168 8.97 12.88 -15.39
CA ASN A 168 9.75 11.66 -15.20
C ASN A 168 9.25 10.49 -16.07
N GLY A 169 8.26 10.70 -16.94
CA GLY A 169 7.70 9.68 -17.83
C GLY A 169 6.76 8.69 -17.16
N LEU A 170 6.20 9.02 -15.99
CA LEU A 170 5.22 8.15 -15.33
C LEU A 170 3.81 8.55 -15.72
N GLU A 171 2.99 7.53 -15.97
CA GLU A 171 1.56 7.66 -16.27
C GLU A 171 0.74 7.57 -14.98
N GLU A 172 -0.19 8.53 -14.78
CA GLU A 172 -1.17 8.48 -13.70
C GLU A 172 -2.29 7.52 -14.06
N VAL A 173 -2.58 6.59 -13.17
CA VAL A 173 -3.74 5.71 -13.27
C VAL A 173 -4.78 6.15 -12.25
N ARG A 174 -5.93 6.62 -12.72
CA ARG A 174 -7.03 7.02 -11.85
C ARG A 174 -7.79 5.79 -11.36
N PHE A 175 -8.25 5.85 -10.13
CA PHE A 175 -9.04 4.81 -9.51
C PHE A 175 -10.12 5.43 -8.63
N ASN A 176 -11.13 4.65 -8.30
CA ASN A 176 -12.13 4.96 -7.29
C ASN A 176 -12.20 3.82 -6.28
N PHE A 177 -12.63 4.10 -5.06
CA PHE A 177 -12.92 3.04 -4.10
C PHE A 177 -14.16 2.28 -4.53
N ASP A 178 -14.03 0.97 -4.69
CA ASP A 178 -15.14 0.06 -4.91
C ASP A 178 -15.66 -0.45 -3.56
N PHE A 179 -16.91 -0.17 -3.25
CA PHE A 179 -17.59 -0.59 -2.02
C PHE A 179 -18.45 -1.83 -2.18
N GLN A 180 -18.60 -2.33 -3.38
CA GLN A 180 -19.49 -3.46 -3.66
C GLN A 180 -18.78 -4.81 -3.53
N GLY A 181 -17.47 -4.85 -3.81
CA GLY A 181 -16.70 -6.09 -3.85
C GLY A 181 -17.24 -7.07 -4.90
N THR A 182 -17.12 -8.36 -4.61
CA THR A 182 -17.61 -9.41 -5.52
C THR A 182 -19.13 -9.55 -5.42
N GLN A 183 -19.83 -9.42 -6.55
CA GLN A 183 -21.27 -9.59 -6.66
C GLN A 183 -21.63 -10.86 -7.44
N ILE A 184 -22.69 -11.56 -7.01
CA ILE A 184 -23.29 -12.63 -7.78
C ILE A 184 -24.30 -12.03 -8.73
N ILE A 185 -24.03 -12.12 -10.04
CA ILE A 185 -24.97 -11.71 -11.08
C ILE A 185 -25.78 -12.95 -11.44
N LEU A 186 -27.04 -13.01 -11.01
CA LEU A 186 -28.00 -14.02 -11.47
C LEU A 186 -28.53 -13.57 -12.82
N SER A 187 -28.37 -14.40 -13.84
CA SER A 187 -29.00 -14.26 -15.16
C SER A 187 -30.34 -14.93 -15.19
#